data_d2f3e9c9ce22c4c3c309bf7857191106
#
_entry.id   d2f3e9c9ce22c4c3c309bf7857191106
#
_cell.length_a   1.000
_cell.length_b   1.000
_cell.length_c   1.000
_cell.angle_alpha   90.00
_cell.angle_beta   90.00
_cell.angle_gamma   90.00
#
_symmetry.space_group_name_H-M   'P 1'
#
loop_
_entity.id
_entity.type
_entity.pdbx_description
1 polymer ?
#
loop_
_entity_poly.entity_id
_entity_poly.type
_entity_poly.pdbx_seq_one_letter_code
_entity_poly.pdbx_strand_id
1 'polypeptide(L)'
;MTTTPNHSGASPSAINPRYLLGNEANRIFMASQTYGFLDFGRGFPTEQGGAGWLNDDGSIDPEQGIQTWITCRMTHVYAIGSLLGYPGASELAHRGVQALQGNLHDDEHGGWYPSVSWQGQPESGKTCYTHAFVVLAASSAMLAGDPDGQDLLDQALEIFNRYFWDDDKGLAVDTWDSGFTRLDPYRGLNANMHSTEAFLAVADATGKEDYRERAGRIIDHVISWAENNQWRIPEHFNSDWQADLDYNQDNKADQFKPYGATPGHGIEWARLITQYALSKFDREADRSRYIDAAEHLFARAVEDGWAADGAEGLVYTTDWQGRPVVHDRMHWTLAEALNTSSTLYAATGKATYADWYATFCSYVDHYLIDHQGGSWWHQLDADNHVIGTVWPGKSDLYHAFQSTLIPYNDPAVSIATAIKKTCGQGQAEQDQAR
;
A
#
# COMPACT_ATOMS: atom_id res chain seq x y z
N MET A 1 11.32 16.09 18.86
CA MET A 1 10.92 17.45 18.44
C MET A 1 10.45 17.34 17.03
N THR A 2 9.15 17.48 16.78
CA THR A 2 8.59 17.40 15.41
C THR A 2 9.05 18.61 14.63
N THR A 3 9.86 18.38 13.59
CA THR A 3 10.30 19.45 12.67
C THR A 3 9.12 19.93 11.85
N THR A 4 8.71 21.18 12.05
CA THR A 4 7.80 21.88 11.14
C THR A 4 8.52 22.14 9.82
N PRO A 5 7.81 22.07 8.66
CA PRO A 5 8.41 22.42 7.37
C PRO A 5 9.07 23.79 7.41
N ASN A 6 10.34 23.86 7.11
CA ASN A 6 11.07 25.12 7.11
C ASN A 6 10.81 25.83 5.77
N HIS A 7 9.70 26.62 5.70
CA HIS A 7 9.44 27.47 4.55
C HIS A 7 10.40 28.64 4.57
N SER A 8 11.53 28.50 3.87
CA SER A 8 12.50 29.57 3.69
C SER A 8 11.92 30.69 2.80
N GLY A 9 11.54 31.80 3.43
CA GLY A 9 11.75 33.14 2.90
C GLY A 9 10.89 33.67 1.75
N ALA A 10 9.72 33.08 1.41
CA ALA A 10 8.69 33.77 0.62
C ALA A 10 7.62 34.30 1.57
N SER A 11 7.07 35.49 1.30
CA SER A 11 5.81 35.94 1.94
C SER A 11 4.82 34.78 1.87
N PRO A 12 4.03 34.51 2.93
CA PRO A 12 3.09 33.39 2.89
C PRO A 12 2.09 33.66 1.76
N SER A 13 2.38 33.17 0.55
CA SER A 13 1.35 32.97 -0.45
C SER A 13 0.37 32.01 0.19
N ALA A 14 -0.91 32.41 0.28
CA ALA A 14 -1.93 31.58 0.91
C ALA A 14 -1.85 30.18 0.30
N ILE A 15 -1.64 29.14 1.13
CA ILE A 15 -1.59 27.73 0.67
C ILE A 15 -2.82 27.48 -0.20
N ASN A 16 -2.62 26.89 -1.37
CA ASN A 16 -3.73 26.60 -2.28
C ASN A 16 -4.77 25.73 -1.56
N PRO A 17 -6.05 26.16 -1.47
CA PRO A 17 -7.09 25.42 -0.76
C PRO A 17 -7.23 23.95 -1.21
N ARG A 18 -6.84 23.62 -2.45
CA ARG A 18 -6.89 22.26 -2.99
C ARG A 18 -5.87 21.29 -2.33
N TYR A 19 -4.93 21.82 -1.53
CA TYR A 19 -3.96 21.00 -0.79
C TYR A 19 -4.32 20.88 0.70
N LEU A 20 -5.30 21.62 1.18
CA LEU A 20 -5.67 21.66 2.59
C LEU A 20 -6.62 20.51 2.94
N LEU A 21 -6.17 19.62 3.81
CA LEU A 21 -6.97 18.52 4.34
C LEU A 21 -8.31 19.01 4.91
N GLY A 22 -9.41 18.35 4.52
CA GLY A 22 -10.77 18.72 4.95
C GLY A 22 -11.40 19.89 4.20
N ASN A 23 -10.66 20.61 3.34
CA ASN A 23 -11.22 21.68 2.50
C ASN A 23 -12.01 21.07 1.33
N GLU A 24 -13.12 21.73 0.93
CA GLU A 24 -13.96 21.28 -0.19
C GLU A 24 -13.20 21.22 -1.52
N ALA A 25 -12.30 22.19 -1.77
CA ALA A 25 -11.46 22.17 -2.96
C ALA A 25 -10.52 20.94 -3.00
N ASN A 26 -10.05 20.49 -1.83
CA ASN A 26 -9.24 19.27 -1.74
C ASN A 26 -10.09 18.01 -1.97
N ARG A 27 -11.31 17.95 -1.43
CA ARG A 27 -12.25 16.84 -1.69
C ARG A 27 -12.54 16.68 -3.18
N ILE A 28 -12.84 17.79 -3.86
CA ILE A 28 -13.08 17.79 -5.31
C ILE A 28 -11.84 17.35 -6.08
N PHE A 29 -10.66 17.85 -5.69
CA PHE A 29 -9.40 17.46 -6.30
C PHE A 29 -9.13 15.95 -6.15
N MET A 30 -9.22 15.41 -4.93
CA MET A 30 -9.02 13.99 -4.67
C MET A 30 -10.06 13.12 -5.37
N ALA A 31 -11.34 13.53 -5.37
CA ALA A 31 -12.37 12.82 -6.12
C ALA A 31 -12.08 12.78 -7.64
N SER A 32 -11.59 13.89 -8.22
CA SER A 32 -11.19 13.90 -9.63
C SER A 32 -10.03 12.94 -9.92
N GLN A 33 -9.06 12.82 -9.00
CA GLN A 33 -7.97 11.86 -9.11
C GLN A 33 -8.49 10.41 -8.97
N THR A 34 -9.40 10.13 -8.03
CA THR A 34 -10.04 8.82 -7.87
C THR A 34 -10.61 8.31 -9.20
N TYR A 35 -11.45 9.13 -9.84
CA TYR A 35 -12.06 8.76 -11.12
C TYR A 35 -11.04 8.73 -12.26
N GLY A 36 -10.04 9.60 -12.25
CA GLY A 36 -8.95 9.61 -13.21
C GLY A 36 -8.16 8.29 -13.20
N PHE A 37 -7.88 7.71 -12.02
CA PHE A 37 -7.25 6.39 -11.90
C PHE A 37 -8.12 5.27 -12.46
N LEU A 38 -9.42 5.28 -12.16
CA LEU A 38 -10.36 4.29 -12.69
C LEU A 38 -10.49 4.39 -14.21
N ASP A 39 -10.44 5.60 -14.76
CA ASP A 39 -10.44 5.80 -16.22
C ASP A 39 -9.15 5.31 -16.87
N PHE A 40 -7.99 5.66 -16.30
CA PHE A 40 -6.67 5.28 -16.82
C PHE A 40 -6.47 3.76 -16.81
N GLY A 41 -6.81 3.10 -15.71
CA GLY A 41 -6.58 1.67 -15.55
C GLY A 41 -7.56 0.75 -16.28
N ARG A 42 -8.64 1.25 -16.89
CA ARG A 42 -9.72 0.41 -17.49
C ARG A 42 -9.25 -0.64 -18.48
N GLY A 43 -8.13 -0.38 -19.15
CA GLY A 43 -7.54 -1.28 -20.14
C GLY A 43 -6.66 -2.39 -19.57
N PHE A 44 -6.57 -2.52 -18.25
CA PHE A 44 -5.65 -3.47 -17.61
C PHE A 44 -5.89 -4.95 -17.95
N PRO A 45 -7.13 -5.45 -18.14
CA PRO A 45 -7.33 -6.87 -18.30
C PRO A 45 -6.77 -7.37 -19.65
N THR A 46 -5.98 -8.42 -19.57
CA THR A 46 -5.44 -9.11 -20.74
C THR A 46 -6.40 -10.19 -21.27
N GLU A 47 -6.17 -10.65 -22.52
CA GLU A 47 -6.91 -11.81 -23.08
C GLU A 47 -6.51 -13.12 -22.41
N GLN A 48 -5.28 -13.21 -21.87
CA GLN A 48 -4.79 -14.37 -21.13
C GLN A 48 -5.38 -14.45 -19.72
N GLY A 49 -5.99 -13.38 -19.24
CA GLY A 49 -6.45 -13.20 -17.87
C GLY A 49 -5.42 -12.48 -17.01
N GLY A 50 -5.91 -11.68 -16.07
CA GLY A 50 -5.08 -10.86 -15.17
C GLY A 50 -4.73 -9.49 -15.73
N ALA A 51 -3.90 -8.77 -14.98
CA ALA A 51 -3.53 -7.40 -15.31
C ALA A 51 -2.25 -7.35 -16.14
N GLY A 52 -2.34 -6.76 -17.33
CA GLY A 52 -1.18 -6.35 -18.10
C GLY A 52 -0.48 -5.16 -17.42
N TRP A 53 0.83 -5.09 -17.61
CA TRP A 53 1.62 -3.95 -17.17
C TRP A 53 1.30 -2.72 -18.02
N LEU A 54 0.88 -1.62 -17.41
CA LEU A 54 0.49 -0.41 -18.13
C LEU A 54 1.70 0.49 -18.38
N ASN A 55 1.92 0.86 -19.63
CA ASN A 55 2.83 1.91 -20.04
C ASN A 55 2.33 3.30 -19.59
N ASP A 56 3.14 4.33 -19.83
CA ASP A 56 2.81 5.72 -19.47
C ASP A 56 1.51 6.25 -20.13
N ASP A 57 1.14 5.72 -21.27
CA ASP A 57 -0.09 6.05 -22.01
C ASP A 57 -1.28 5.11 -21.71
N GLY A 58 -1.12 4.17 -20.76
CA GLY A 58 -2.14 3.19 -20.39
C GLY A 58 -2.23 1.98 -21.34
N SER A 59 -1.41 1.88 -22.37
CA SER A 59 -1.29 0.67 -23.18
C SER A 59 -0.57 -0.44 -22.43
N ILE A 60 -0.83 -1.71 -22.78
CA ILE A 60 -0.20 -2.88 -22.12
C ILE A 60 1.19 -3.13 -22.71
N ASP A 61 2.19 -3.31 -21.84
CA ASP A 61 3.52 -3.83 -22.16
C ASP A 61 3.56 -5.34 -22.00
N PRO A 62 3.59 -6.11 -23.11
CA PRO A 62 3.62 -7.58 -23.03
C PRO A 62 4.96 -8.13 -22.53
N GLU A 63 6.05 -7.35 -22.52
CA GLU A 63 7.36 -7.82 -22.08
C GLU A 63 7.44 -8.02 -20.56
N GLN A 64 6.60 -7.32 -19.79
CA GLN A 64 6.54 -7.42 -18.33
C GLN A 64 5.78 -8.67 -17.83
N GLY A 65 5.09 -9.40 -18.72
CA GLY A 65 4.22 -10.50 -18.33
C GLY A 65 3.00 -10.04 -17.52
N ILE A 66 2.39 -11.01 -16.84
CA ILE A 66 1.20 -10.79 -16.00
C ILE A 66 1.63 -11.03 -14.55
N GLN A 67 1.76 -9.96 -13.79
CA GLN A 67 2.16 -9.98 -12.39
C GLN A 67 0.94 -10.25 -11.50
N THR A 68 1.03 -11.27 -10.64
CA THR A 68 -0.10 -11.61 -9.75
C THR A 68 -0.40 -10.49 -8.78
N TRP A 69 0.63 -9.85 -8.19
CA TRP A 69 0.43 -8.74 -7.27
C TRP A 69 -0.20 -7.50 -7.93
N ILE A 70 0.11 -7.19 -9.21
CA ILE A 70 -0.57 -6.12 -9.97
C ILE A 70 -2.03 -6.52 -10.24
N THR A 71 -2.29 -7.78 -10.62
CA THR A 71 -3.66 -8.26 -10.80
C THR A 71 -4.47 -8.10 -9.51
N CYS A 72 -3.90 -8.45 -8.36
CA CYS A 72 -4.54 -8.26 -7.06
C CYS A 72 -4.82 -6.79 -6.75
N ARG A 73 -3.84 -5.91 -6.98
CA ARG A 73 -3.98 -4.46 -6.76
C ARG A 73 -5.07 -3.87 -7.65
N MET A 74 -5.11 -4.24 -8.93
CA MET A 74 -6.16 -3.78 -9.85
C MET A 74 -7.53 -4.35 -9.47
N THR A 75 -7.61 -5.61 -9.03
CA THR A 75 -8.85 -6.20 -8.50
C THR A 75 -9.35 -5.41 -7.30
N HIS A 76 -8.49 -5.07 -6.35
CA HIS A 76 -8.82 -4.24 -5.18
C HIS A 76 -9.31 -2.84 -5.59
N VAL A 77 -8.60 -2.15 -6.50
CA VAL A 77 -8.96 -0.83 -7.01
C VAL A 77 -10.36 -0.85 -7.65
N TYR A 78 -10.63 -1.82 -8.53
CA TYR A 78 -11.93 -1.90 -9.20
C TYR A 78 -13.05 -2.47 -8.33
N ALA A 79 -12.75 -3.29 -7.33
CA ALA A 79 -13.72 -3.65 -6.29
C ALA A 79 -14.19 -2.42 -5.51
N ILE A 80 -13.27 -1.54 -5.11
CA ILE A 80 -13.62 -0.25 -4.49
C ILE A 80 -14.34 0.64 -5.50
N GLY A 81 -13.90 0.70 -6.75
CA GLY A 81 -14.58 1.42 -7.83
C GLY A 81 -16.04 0.97 -8.01
N SER A 82 -16.31 -0.33 -7.87
CA SER A 82 -17.68 -0.90 -7.87
C SER A 82 -18.50 -0.41 -6.69
N LEU A 83 -17.92 -0.37 -5.48
CA LEU A 83 -18.58 0.18 -4.29
C LEU A 83 -18.89 1.67 -4.42
N LEU A 84 -18.04 2.42 -5.13
CA LEU A 84 -18.25 3.83 -5.47
C LEU A 84 -19.27 4.05 -6.60
N GLY A 85 -19.75 2.99 -7.23
CA GLY A 85 -20.70 3.05 -8.34
C GLY A 85 -20.06 3.44 -9.69
N TYR A 86 -18.75 3.26 -9.86
CA TYR A 86 -18.08 3.53 -11.13
C TYR A 86 -18.53 2.53 -12.22
N PRO A 87 -18.99 3.01 -13.39
CA PRO A 87 -19.54 2.15 -14.43
C PRO A 87 -18.56 1.11 -14.97
N GLY A 88 -18.93 -0.17 -14.91
CA GLY A 88 -18.12 -1.29 -15.38
C GLY A 88 -17.05 -1.76 -14.40
N ALA A 89 -16.90 -1.13 -13.23
CA ALA A 89 -15.89 -1.54 -12.25
C ALA A 89 -16.10 -2.95 -11.71
N SER A 90 -17.36 -3.38 -11.49
CA SER A 90 -17.67 -4.74 -11.04
C SER A 90 -17.20 -5.80 -12.03
N GLU A 91 -17.39 -5.57 -13.33
CA GLU A 91 -16.91 -6.48 -14.38
C GLU A 91 -15.38 -6.54 -14.41
N LEU A 92 -14.70 -5.39 -14.26
CA LEU A 92 -13.24 -5.31 -14.23
C LEU A 92 -12.67 -6.01 -12.99
N ALA A 93 -13.28 -5.83 -11.81
CA ALA A 93 -12.90 -6.56 -10.61
C ALA A 93 -13.08 -8.07 -10.78
N HIS A 94 -14.23 -8.50 -11.33
CA HIS A 94 -14.51 -9.91 -11.58
C HIS A 94 -13.50 -10.56 -12.54
N ARG A 95 -13.06 -9.87 -13.60
CA ARG A 95 -12.00 -10.37 -14.48
C ARG A 95 -10.67 -10.60 -13.74
N GLY A 96 -10.36 -9.77 -12.76
CA GLY A 96 -9.21 -10.00 -11.88
C GLY A 96 -9.39 -11.24 -11.00
N VAL A 97 -10.58 -11.41 -10.38
CA VAL A 97 -10.92 -12.60 -9.60
C VAL A 97 -10.81 -13.87 -10.45
N GLN A 98 -11.36 -13.86 -11.67
CA GLN A 98 -11.26 -14.99 -12.60
C GLN A 98 -9.81 -15.35 -12.94
N ALA A 99 -8.93 -14.38 -13.12
CA ALA A 99 -7.51 -14.64 -13.37
C ALA A 99 -6.81 -15.26 -12.14
N LEU A 100 -7.17 -14.80 -10.93
CA LEU A 100 -6.66 -15.36 -9.68
C LEU A 100 -7.18 -16.78 -9.40
N GLN A 101 -8.31 -17.17 -9.95
CA GLN A 101 -8.82 -18.55 -9.90
C GLN A 101 -8.41 -19.39 -11.13
N GLY A 102 -7.79 -18.76 -12.13
CA GLY A 102 -7.38 -19.38 -13.40
C GLY A 102 -5.88 -19.43 -13.58
N ASN A 103 -5.38 -18.75 -14.63
CA ASN A 103 -3.99 -18.82 -15.08
C ASN A 103 -2.92 -18.39 -14.07
N LEU A 104 -3.28 -17.64 -13.03
CA LEU A 104 -2.36 -17.23 -11.96
C LEU A 104 -2.35 -18.21 -10.78
N HIS A 105 -3.30 -19.14 -10.70
CA HIS A 105 -3.37 -20.17 -9.67
C HIS A 105 -2.55 -21.41 -10.08
N ASP A 106 -1.91 -22.04 -9.12
CA ASP A 106 -1.20 -23.31 -9.31
C ASP A 106 -2.12 -24.47 -8.91
N ASP A 107 -2.76 -25.11 -9.89
CA ASP A 107 -3.69 -26.21 -9.67
C ASP A 107 -3.01 -27.51 -9.17
N GLU A 108 -1.69 -27.63 -9.34
CA GLU A 108 -0.95 -28.82 -8.91
C GLU A 108 -0.57 -28.75 -7.43
N HIS A 109 -0.08 -27.59 -6.95
CA HIS A 109 0.45 -27.45 -5.59
C HIS A 109 -0.38 -26.49 -4.71
N GLY A 110 -1.33 -25.78 -5.31
CA GLY A 110 -2.08 -24.72 -4.66
C GLY A 110 -1.31 -23.40 -4.58
N GLY A 111 -2.03 -22.33 -4.19
CA GLY A 111 -1.48 -20.98 -4.12
C GLY A 111 -1.24 -20.35 -5.50
N TRP A 112 -0.52 -19.24 -5.51
CA TRP A 112 -0.41 -18.39 -6.70
C TRP A 112 1.03 -18.26 -7.15
N TYR A 113 1.25 -18.30 -8.47
CA TYR A 113 2.53 -17.95 -9.07
C TYR A 113 2.84 -16.48 -8.83
N PRO A 114 4.11 -16.05 -8.68
CA PRO A 114 4.47 -14.63 -8.60
C PRO A 114 4.06 -13.88 -9.87
N SER A 115 4.29 -14.51 -11.03
CA SER A 115 3.90 -13.98 -12.34
C SER A 115 3.72 -15.11 -13.36
N VAL A 116 3.12 -14.74 -14.51
CA VAL A 116 3.05 -15.61 -15.69
C VAL A 116 3.51 -14.79 -16.90
N SER A 117 4.44 -15.35 -17.68
CA SER A 117 4.91 -14.68 -18.90
C SER A 117 3.78 -14.52 -19.92
N TRP A 118 3.96 -13.63 -20.91
CA TRP A 118 2.97 -13.45 -21.97
C TRP A 118 2.69 -14.72 -22.79
N GLN A 119 3.63 -15.68 -22.78
CA GLN A 119 3.48 -17.01 -23.41
C GLN A 119 2.86 -18.06 -22.49
N GLY A 120 2.40 -17.67 -21.31
CA GLY A 120 1.75 -18.57 -20.35
C GLY A 120 2.71 -19.41 -19.51
N GLN A 121 4.00 -19.04 -19.41
CA GLN A 121 4.96 -19.76 -18.55
C GLN A 121 4.96 -19.16 -17.16
N PRO A 122 4.63 -19.93 -16.10
CA PRO A 122 4.63 -19.43 -14.73
C PRO A 122 6.06 -19.21 -14.21
N GLU A 123 6.24 -18.17 -13.42
CA GLU A 123 7.43 -17.97 -12.60
C GLU A 123 7.42 -18.96 -11.43
N SER A 124 8.61 -19.47 -11.09
CA SER A 124 8.76 -20.43 -10.00
C SER A 124 8.72 -19.77 -8.63
N GLY A 125 8.29 -20.55 -7.62
CA GLY A 125 8.22 -20.12 -6.23
C GLY A 125 6.85 -19.60 -5.81
N LYS A 126 6.72 -19.37 -4.51
CA LYS A 126 5.51 -18.87 -3.86
C LYS A 126 5.92 -17.81 -2.83
N THR A 127 5.53 -16.55 -3.04
CA THR A 127 5.95 -15.46 -2.15
C THR A 127 4.80 -15.04 -1.22
N CYS A 128 5.13 -14.77 0.03
CA CYS A 128 4.18 -14.23 1.00
C CYS A 128 3.58 -12.91 0.51
N TYR A 129 4.40 -12.04 -0.08
CA TYR A 129 3.96 -10.77 -0.66
C TYR A 129 2.80 -10.94 -1.65
N THR A 130 2.94 -11.83 -2.63
CA THR A 130 1.87 -12.13 -3.59
C THR A 130 0.63 -12.65 -2.88
N HIS A 131 0.77 -13.60 -1.94
CA HIS A 131 -0.36 -14.20 -1.24
C HIS A 131 -1.09 -13.23 -0.32
N ALA A 132 -0.39 -12.27 0.31
CA ALA A 132 -1.01 -11.21 1.08
C ALA A 132 -1.90 -10.32 0.19
N PHE A 133 -1.45 -10.00 -1.04
CA PHE A 133 -2.27 -9.27 -1.99
C PHE A 133 -3.46 -10.08 -2.52
N VAL A 134 -3.34 -11.40 -2.68
CA VAL A 134 -4.52 -12.22 -3.01
C VAL A 134 -5.57 -12.14 -1.91
N VAL A 135 -5.16 -12.23 -0.63
CA VAL A 135 -6.07 -12.07 0.52
C VAL A 135 -6.75 -10.70 0.51
N LEU A 136 -5.99 -9.62 0.27
CA LEU A 136 -6.53 -8.25 0.21
C LEU A 136 -7.53 -8.08 -0.95
N ALA A 137 -7.17 -8.54 -2.15
CA ALA A 137 -8.01 -8.46 -3.34
C ALA A 137 -9.32 -9.24 -3.15
N ALA A 138 -9.22 -10.47 -2.64
CA ALA A 138 -10.37 -11.32 -2.37
C ALA A 138 -11.32 -10.72 -1.33
N SER A 139 -10.77 -10.13 -0.22
CA SER A 139 -11.56 -9.41 0.77
C SER A 139 -12.36 -8.27 0.15
N SER A 140 -11.72 -7.51 -0.74
CA SER A 140 -12.36 -6.36 -1.41
C SER A 140 -13.40 -6.80 -2.43
N ALA A 141 -13.11 -7.83 -3.22
CA ALA A 141 -14.04 -8.41 -4.18
C ALA A 141 -15.29 -8.97 -3.48
N MET A 142 -15.12 -9.71 -2.39
CA MET A 142 -16.21 -10.20 -1.55
C MET A 142 -17.07 -9.03 -1.02
N LEU A 143 -16.44 -7.97 -0.51
CA LEU A 143 -17.16 -6.78 -0.04
C LEU A 143 -17.94 -6.09 -1.15
N ALA A 144 -17.39 -6.04 -2.37
CA ALA A 144 -18.05 -5.48 -3.55
C ALA A 144 -19.19 -6.36 -4.11
N GLY A 145 -19.37 -7.58 -3.58
CA GLY A 145 -20.43 -8.51 -3.99
C GLY A 145 -20.06 -9.33 -5.22
N ASP A 146 -18.76 -9.51 -5.49
CA ASP A 146 -18.32 -10.42 -6.53
C ASP A 146 -18.75 -11.86 -6.23
N PRO A 147 -19.32 -12.60 -7.19
CA PRO A 147 -19.90 -13.94 -6.94
C PRO A 147 -18.86 -14.96 -6.48
N ASP A 148 -17.59 -14.82 -6.90
CA ASP A 148 -16.51 -15.75 -6.57
C ASP A 148 -15.58 -15.20 -5.48
N GLY A 149 -15.83 -13.97 -5.01
CA GLY A 149 -14.98 -13.28 -4.04
C GLY A 149 -14.83 -13.98 -2.69
N GLN A 150 -15.92 -14.62 -2.20
CA GLN A 150 -15.88 -15.40 -0.96
C GLN A 150 -15.03 -16.67 -1.11
N ASP A 151 -15.22 -17.41 -2.20
CA ASP A 151 -14.49 -18.65 -2.46
C ASP A 151 -13.00 -18.38 -2.64
N LEU A 152 -12.64 -17.31 -3.34
CA LEU A 152 -11.24 -16.86 -3.48
C LEU A 152 -10.63 -16.49 -2.12
N LEU A 153 -11.39 -15.80 -1.26
CA LEU A 153 -10.91 -15.42 0.07
C LEU A 153 -10.66 -16.65 0.95
N ASP A 154 -11.58 -17.62 0.94
CA ASP A 154 -11.44 -18.84 1.75
C ASP A 154 -10.21 -19.66 1.29
N GLN A 155 -9.98 -19.80 -0.02
CA GLN A 155 -8.78 -20.44 -0.57
C GLN A 155 -7.50 -19.68 -0.21
N ALA A 156 -7.50 -18.35 -0.35
CA ALA A 156 -6.35 -17.53 -0.03
C ALA A 156 -5.96 -17.62 1.45
N LEU A 157 -6.95 -17.60 2.34
CA LEU A 157 -6.73 -17.75 3.78
C LEU A 157 -6.26 -19.15 4.16
N GLU A 158 -6.75 -20.21 3.52
CA GLU A 158 -6.27 -21.58 3.74
C GLU A 158 -4.77 -21.69 3.43
N ILE A 159 -4.36 -21.24 2.23
CA ILE A 159 -2.96 -21.27 1.79
C ILE A 159 -2.09 -20.39 2.68
N PHE A 160 -2.53 -19.15 2.99
CA PHE A 160 -1.77 -18.24 3.84
C PHE A 160 -1.56 -18.81 5.23
N ASN A 161 -2.61 -19.31 5.85
CA ASN A 161 -2.56 -19.87 7.20
C ASN A 161 -1.69 -21.13 7.28
N ARG A 162 -1.67 -21.92 6.22
CA ARG A 162 -0.94 -23.20 6.20
C ARG A 162 0.55 -23.02 5.94
N TYR A 163 0.94 -22.10 5.07
CA TYR A 163 2.30 -22.03 4.56
C TYR A 163 3.07 -20.78 4.96
N PHE A 164 2.39 -19.65 5.17
CA PHE A 164 3.06 -18.39 5.42
C PHE A 164 2.98 -17.92 6.87
N TRP A 165 1.90 -18.19 7.59
CA TRP A 165 1.78 -17.75 8.98
C TRP A 165 2.52 -18.68 9.94
N ASP A 166 3.55 -18.15 10.63
CA ASP A 166 4.24 -18.79 11.74
C ASP A 166 3.61 -18.32 13.06
N ASP A 167 2.71 -19.15 13.62
CA ASP A 167 1.98 -18.78 14.82
C ASP A 167 2.87 -18.74 16.07
N ASP A 168 3.94 -19.52 16.14
CA ASP A 168 4.89 -19.49 17.25
C ASP A 168 5.65 -18.15 17.28
N LYS A 169 6.02 -17.63 16.13
CA LYS A 169 6.73 -16.35 15.99
C LYS A 169 5.78 -15.15 15.95
N GLY A 170 4.55 -15.30 15.46
CA GLY A 170 3.62 -14.20 15.22
C GLY A 170 4.02 -13.34 14.01
N LEU A 171 4.62 -13.96 13.01
CA LEU A 171 5.15 -13.34 11.82
C LEU A 171 4.87 -14.21 10.59
N ALA A 172 4.86 -13.62 9.40
CA ALA A 172 4.76 -14.35 8.16
C ALA A 172 6.14 -14.64 7.58
N VAL A 173 6.39 -15.91 7.17
CA VAL A 173 7.60 -16.31 6.44
C VAL A 173 7.53 -15.83 5.00
N ASP A 174 8.68 -15.77 4.28
CA ASP A 174 8.76 -15.04 3.01
C ASP A 174 8.46 -15.90 1.78
N THR A 175 9.35 -16.80 1.39
CA THR A 175 9.32 -17.45 0.08
C THR A 175 9.49 -18.97 0.18
N TRP A 176 8.61 -19.71 -0.50
CA TRP A 176 8.70 -21.15 -0.69
C TRP A 176 9.10 -21.48 -2.14
N ASP A 177 9.62 -22.69 -2.36
CA ASP A 177 9.67 -23.26 -3.71
C ASP A 177 8.24 -23.52 -4.25
N SER A 178 8.12 -23.85 -5.53
CA SER A 178 6.82 -24.01 -6.20
C SER A 178 5.91 -25.04 -5.54
N GLY A 179 6.47 -26.10 -4.94
CA GLY A 179 5.71 -27.19 -4.30
C GLY A 179 5.51 -27.03 -2.79
N PHE A 180 5.83 -25.88 -2.20
CA PHE A 180 5.80 -25.65 -0.75
C PHE A 180 6.61 -26.67 0.07
N THR A 181 7.73 -27.17 -0.48
CA THR A 181 8.57 -28.20 0.17
C THR A 181 9.82 -27.62 0.83
N ARG A 182 10.32 -26.48 0.35
CA ARG A 182 11.51 -25.82 0.87
C ARG A 182 11.26 -24.33 1.07
N LEU A 183 11.31 -23.91 2.35
CA LEU A 183 11.25 -22.50 2.74
C LEU A 183 12.62 -21.85 2.56
N ASP A 184 12.66 -20.68 1.93
CA ASP A 184 13.84 -19.82 1.84
C ASP A 184 14.23 -19.31 3.25
N PRO A 185 15.53 -19.24 3.59
CA PRO A 185 15.97 -18.72 4.89
C PRO A 185 15.79 -17.20 5.05
N TYR A 186 15.58 -16.44 3.99
CA TYR A 186 15.29 -15.00 4.05
C TYR A 186 13.96 -14.71 4.74
N ARG A 187 13.92 -13.61 5.49
CA ARG A 187 12.71 -13.02 6.08
C ARG A 187 12.66 -11.53 5.77
N GLY A 188 11.51 -11.02 5.38
CA GLY A 188 11.34 -9.63 5.00
C GLY A 188 10.16 -8.94 5.68
N LEU A 189 10.30 -7.64 5.96
CA LEU A 189 9.19 -6.85 6.51
C LEU A 189 8.23 -6.34 5.46
N ASN A 190 8.62 -6.20 4.20
CA ASN A 190 7.70 -5.80 3.13
C ASN A 190 6.50 -6.77 3.03
N ALA A 191 6.76 -8.09 3.00
CA ALA A 191 5.69 -9.09 3.00
C ALA A 191 4.84 -9.07 4.30
N ASN A 192 5.45 -8.84 5.46
CA ASN A 192 4.75 -8.71 6.73
C ASN A 192 3.90 -7.43 6.82
N MET A 193 4.33 -6.34 6.18
CA MET A 193 3.57 -5.09 6.10
C MET A 193 2.26 -5.29 5.34
N HIS A 194 2.32 -5.87 4.15
CA HIS A 194 1.12 -6.16 3.37
C HIS A 194 0.28 -7.30 3.97
N SER A 195 0.89 -8.23 4.71
CA SER A 195 0.14 -9.20 5.52
C SER A 195 -0.64 -8.51 6.64
N THR A 196 -0.06 -7.50 7.29
CA THR A 196 -0.75 -6.69 8.30
C THR A 196 -1.95 -5.97 7.70
N GLU A 197 -1.79 -5.32 6.54
CA GLU A 197 -2.89 -4.66 5.84
C GLU A 197 -4.00 -5.65 5.44
N ALA A 198 -3.61 -6.80 4.86
CA ALA A 198 -4.55 -7.84 4.47
C ALA A 198 -5.31 -8.42 5.68
N PHE A 199 -4.65 -8.64 6.81
CA PHE A 199 -5.29 -9.13 8.03
C PHE A 199 -6.27 -8.12 8.63
N LEU A 200 -5.93 -6.83 8.64
CA LEU A 200 -6.87 -5.78 9.04
C LEU A 200 -8.09 -5.75 8.10
N ALA A 201 -7.88 -5.88 6.78
CA ALA A 201 -8.97 -5.94 5.81
C ALA A 201 -9.87 -7.16 6.01
N VAL A 202 -9.30 -8.34 6.26
CA VAL A 202 -10.08 -9.57 6.57
C VAL A 202 -10.88 -9.40 7.85
N ALA A 203 -10.27 -8.89 8.94
CA ALA A 203 -10.96 -8.66 10.20
C ALA A 203 -12.17 -7.72 10.01
N ASP A 204 -11.98 -6.63 9.30
CA ASP A 204 -13.04 -5.64 9.03
C ASP A 204 -14.15 -6.19 8.12
N ALA A 205 -13.78 -7.00 7.12
CA ALA A 205 -14.71 -7.54 6.13
C ALA A 205 -15.55 -8.71 6.64
N THR A 206 -14.95 -9.54 7.53
CA THR A 206 -15.55 -10.81 7.96
C THR A 206 -15.95 -10.85 9.43
N GLY A 207 -15.46 -9.91 10.26
CA GLY A 207 -15.60 -9.93 11.71
C GLY A 207 -14.73 -10.98 12.41
N LYS A 208 -13.78 -11.61 11.73
CA LYS A 208 -12.85 -12.60 12.30
C LYS A 208 -11.70 -11.88 13.02
N GLU A 209 -11.86 -11.61 14.32
CA GLU A 209 -10.94 -10.83 15.13
C GLU A 209 -9.53 -11.44 15.29
N ASP A 210 -9.38 -12.75 15.16
CA ASP A 210 -8.06 -13.42 15.18
C ASP A 210 -7.10 -12.88 14.11
N TYR A 211 -7.58 -12.39 12.98
CA TYR A 211 -6.71 -11.72 12.00
C TYR A 211 -6.24 -10.35 12.51
N ARG A 212 -7.06 -9.60 13.22
CA ARG A 212 -6.62 -8.35 13.86
C ARG A 212 -5.58 -8.61 14.95
N GLU A 213 -5.73 -9.71 15.73
CA GLU A 213 -4.71 -10.12 16.70
C GLU A 213 -3.38 -10.47 16.02
N ARG A 214 -3.41 -11.17 14.87
CA ARG A 214 -2.20 -11.45 14.09
C ARG A 214 -1.53 -10.17 13.59
N ALA A 215 -2.29 -9.23 13.05
CA ALA A 215 -1.78 -7.91 12.68
C ALA A 215 -1.09 -7.21 13.87
N GLY A 216 -1.70 -7.25 15.05
CA GLY A 216 -1.12 -6.72 16.29
C GLY A 216 0.21 -7.38 16.68
N ARG A 217 0.34 -8.70 16.51
CA ARG A 217 1.59 -9.42 16.79
C ARG A 217 2.72 -8.99 15.86
N ILE A 218 2.47 -8.83 14.57
CA ILE A 218 3.45 -8.28 13.60
C ILE A 218 3.84 -6.87 14.03
N ILE A 219 2.87 -6.01 14.32
CA ILE A 219 3.07 -4.61 14.72
C ILE A 219 3.94 -4.51 15.97
N ASP A 220 3.73 -5.36 16.98
CA ASP A 220 4.53 -5.37 18.20
C ASP A 220 6.01 -5.68 17.92
N HIS A 221 6.30 -6.59 16.99
CA HIS A 221 7.68 -6.84 16.52
C HIS A 221 8.28 -5.61 15.82
N VAL A 222 7.53 -5.02 14.90
CA VAL A 222 8.00 -3.85 14.13
C VAL A 222 8.32 -2.67 15.04
N ILE A 223 7.46 -2.37 16.03
CA ILE A 223 7.71 -1.32 17.01
C ILE A 223 8.99 -1.61 17.77
N SER A 224 9.16 -2.84 18.27
CA SER A 224 10.35 -3.24 19.02
C SER A 224 11.64 -3.11 18.20
N TRP A 225 11.62 -3.53 16.92
CA TRP A 225 12.80 -3.40 16.05
C TRP A 225 13.11 -1.94 15.72
N ALA A 226 12.08 -1.13 15.45
CA ALA A 226 12.25 0.29 15.16
C ALA A 226 12.78 1.08 16.36
N GLU A 227 12.24 0.85 17.57
CA GLU A 227 12.74 1.45 18.83
C GLU A 227 14.23 1.17 19.03
N ASN A 228 14.64 -0.08 18.84
CA ASN A 228 16.05 -0.50 19.01
C ASN A 228 16.97 0.01 17.90
N ASN A 229 16.44 0.55 16.80
CA ASN A 229 17.20 1.06 15.66
C ASN A 229 16.88 2.55 15.36
N GLN A 230 16.67 3.35 16.39
CA GLN A 230 16.42 4.81 16.27
C GLN A 230 15.23 5.15 15.37
N TRP A 231 14.20 4.33 15.38
CA TRP A 231 12.99 4.44 14.56
C TRP A 231 13.20 4.27 13.05
N ARG A 232 14.33 3.71 12.62
CA ARG A 232 14.55 3.19 11.27
C ARG A 232 14.22 1.71 11.27
N ILE A 233 13.30 1.31 10.40
CA ILE A 233 12.83 -0.08 10.35
C ILE A 233 13.89 -0.94 9.65
N PRO A 234 14.44 -2.00 10.27
CA PRO A 234 15.18 -3.03 9.53
C PRO A 234 14.24 -3.75 8.57
N GLU A 235 14.65 -3.89 7.31
CA GLU A 235 13.81 -4.46 6.26
C GLU A 235 14.04 -5.96 6.05
N HIS A 236 15.27 -6.45 6.35
CA HIS A 236 15.75 -7.76 5.99
C HIS A 236 16.26 -8.53 7.20
N PHE A 237 15.96 -9.82 7.25
CA PHE A 237 16.29 -10.69 8.38
C PHE A 237 16.69 -12.09 7.88
N ASN A 238 17.43 -12.83 8.72
CA ASN A 238 17.68 -14.25 8.55
C ASN A 238 16.51 -15.10 9.07
N SER A 239 16.63 -16.43 8.98
CA SER A 239 15.62 -17.40 9.44
C SER A 239 15.27 -17.31 10.93
N ASP A 240 16.14 -16.74 11.74
CA ASP A 240 15.95 -16.56 13.19
C ASP A 240 15.40 -15.16 13.54
N TRP A 241 15.01 -14.39 12.56
CA TRP A 241 14.55 -13.01 12.69
C TRP A 241 15.60 -12.05 13.29
N GLN A 242 16.87 -12.33 13.01
CA GLN A 242 17.96 -11.40 13.29
C GLN A 242 18.13 -10.47 12.09
N ALA A 243 18.14 -9.16 12.35
CA ALA A 243 18.26 -8.15 11.31
C ALA A 243 19.58 -8.26 10.55
N ASP A 244 19.49 -8.27 9.22
CA ASP A 244 20.63 -8.16 8.29
C ASP A 244 20.66 -6.75 7.71
N LEU A 245 21.36 -5.86 8.38
CA LEU A 245 21.45 -4.45 8.01
C LEU A 245 22.31 -4.20 6.76
N ASP A 246 23.07 -5.20 6.33
CA ASP A 246 23.97 -5.13 5.17
C ASP A 246 23.40 -5.81 3.92
N TYR A 247 22.18 -6.30 4.00
CA TYR A 247 21.51 -6.99 2.89
C TYR A 247 21.44 -6.09 1.64
N ASN A 248 21.75 -6.64 0.47
CA ASN A 248 21.70 -5.96 -0.84
C ASN A 248 22.57 -4.72 -0.99
N GLN A 249 23.69 -4.61 -0.26
CA GLN A 249 24.66 -3.52 -0.48
C GLN A 249 25.20 -3.41 -1.90
N ASP A 250 25.20 -4.52 -2.65
CA ASP A 250 25.66 -4.58 -4.05
C ASP A 250 24.54 -4.28 -5.06
N ASN A 251 23.26 -4.31 -4.63
CA ASN A 251 22.08 -3.99 -5.44
C ASN A 251 21.13 -3.05 -4.69
N LYS A 252 21.59 -1.83 -4.42
CA LYS A 252 20.93 -0.91 -3.48
C LYS A 252 19.53 -0.44 -3.91
N ALA A 253 19.27 -0.40 -5.22
CA ALA A 253 18.02 0.05 -5.79
C ALA A 253 17.10 -1.12 -6.21
N ASP A 254 17.24 -2.30 -5.57
CA ASP A 254 16.35 -3.42 -5.82
C ASP A 254 14.88 -2.99 -5.63
N GLN A 255 14.00 -3.44 -6.52
CA GLN A 255 12.60 -3.03 -6.56
C GLN A 255 11.83 -3.39 -5.27
N PHE A 256 12.12 -4.58 -4.69
CA PHE A 256 11.38 -5.13 -3.55
C PHE A 256 12.21 -5.30 -2.29
N LYS A 257 13.53 -5.34 -2.44
CA LYS A 257 14.49 -5.62 -1.34
C LYS A 257 15.67 -4.63 -1.37
N PRO A 258 15.40 -3.31 -1.39
CA PRO A 258 16.48 -2.31 -1.46
C PRO A 258 17.35 -2.34 -0.20
N TYR A 259 18.60 -1.91 -0.33
CA TYR A 259 19.52 -1.74 0.83
C TYR A 259 19.11 -0.55 1.70
N GLY A 260 19.20 -0.75 3.01
CA GLY A 260 19.06 0.30 4.02
C GLY A 260 17.64 0.44 4.55
N ALA A 261 17.34 1.57 5.15
CA ALA A 261 16.00 1.92 5.60
C ALA A 261 15.22 2.59 4.46
N THR A 262 13.93 2.25 4.34
CA THR A 262 13.02 2.86 3.36
C THR A 262 12.09 3.84 4.08
N PRO A 263 12.30 5.17 3.97
CA PRO A 263 11.42 6.16 4.61
C PRO A 263 9.94 5.96 4.28
N GLY A 264 9.62 5.57 3.03
CA GLY A 264 8.26 5.24 2.61
C GLY A 264 7.63 4.11 3.44
N HIS A 265 8.36 3.05 3.76
CA HIS A 265 7.87 1.98 4.63
C HIS A 265 7.69 2.45 6.08
N GLY A 266 8.59 3.29 6.60
CA GLY A 266 8.41 3.90 7.92
C GLY A 266 7.10 4.69 8.00
N ILE A 267 6.75 5.41 6.95
CA ILE A 267 5.49 6.15 6.81
C ILE A 267 4.30 5.19 6.72
N GLU A 268 4.36 4.17 5.87
CA GLU A 268 3.26 3.20 5.69
C GLU A 268 3.00 2.40 6.97
N TRP A 269 4.05 1.95 7.67
CA TRP A 269 3.90 1.32 8.98
C TRP A 269 3.24 2.24 10.00
N ALA A 270 3.55 3.54 10.01
CA ALA A 270 2.89 4.49 10.89
C ALA A 270 1.37 4.56 10.64
N ARG A 271 0.92 4.47 9.38
CA ARG A 271 -0.50 4.35 9.01
C ARG A 271 -1.12 3.07 9.55
N LEU A 272 -0.52 1.92 9.25
CA LEU A 272 -1.06 0.61 9.65
C LEU A 272 -1.13 0.45 11.17
N ILE A 273 -0.11 0.91 11.90
CA ILE A 273 -0.08 0.93 13.37
C ILE A 273 -1.20 1.82 13.92
N THR A 274 -1.41 3.01 13.33
CA THR A 274 -2.48 3.93 13.73
C THR A 274 -3.86 3.30 13.47
N GLN A 275 -4.08 2.72 12.30
CA GLN A 275 -5.33 2.01 11.96
C GLN A 275 -5.60 0.87 12.94
N TYR A 276 -4.61 0.04 13.22
CA TYR A 276 -4.72 -1.02 14.23
C TYR A 276 -5.12 -0.48 15.60
N ALA A 277 -4.41 0.56 16.07
CA ALA A 277 -4.68 1.15 17.38
C ALA A 277 -6.11 1.69 17.48
N LEU A 278 -6.58 2.40 16.47
CA LEU A 278 -7.94 2.95 16.41
C LEU A 278 -9.01 1.86 16.32
N SER A 279 -8.73 0.75 15.61
CA SER A 279 -9.68 -0.35 15.43
C SER A 279 -9.74 -1.32 16.62
N LYS A 280 -8.65 -1.41 17.40
CA LYS A 280 -8.51 -2.39 18.49
C LYS A 280 -8.91 -1.86 19.84
N PHE A 281 -8.67 -0.56 20.11
CA PHE A 281 -8.78 0.01 21.45
C PHE A 281 -9.71 1.21 21.48
N ASP A 282 -10.76 1.14 22.30
CA ASP A 282 -11.70 2.25 22.49
C ASP A 282 -11.09 3.38 23.34
N ARG A 283 -10.27 3.04 24.37
CA ARG A 283 -9.70 4.00 25.29
C ARG A 283 -8.37 4.55 24.77
N GLU A 284 -8.19 5.84 24.81
CA GLU A 284 -6.97 6.55 24.43
C GLU A 284 -5.72 5.99 25.15
N ALA A 285 -5.84 5.72 26.46
CA ALA A 285 -4.73 5.18 27.26
C ALA A 285 -4.22 3.82 26.75
N ASP A 286 -5.09 2.98 26.17
CA ASP A 286 -4.73 1.65 25.68
C ASP A 286 -4.06 1.72 24.30
N ARG A 287 -4.38 2.73 23.50
CA ARG A 287 -3.82 2.94 22.16
C ARG A 287 -2.60 3.86 22.12
N SER A 288 -2.33 4.62 23.20
CA SER A 288 -1.29 5.67 23.20
C SER A 288 0.08 5.15 22.79
N ARG A 289 0.52 3.98 23.25
CA ARG A 289 1.80 3.36 22.88
C ARG A 289 1.93 3.19 21.35
N TYR A 290 0.88 2.77 20.69
CA TYR A 290 0.87 2.56 19.23
C TYR A 290 0.87 3.89 18.47
N ILE A 291 0.09 4.85 18.94
CA ILE A 291 0.07 6.19 18.34
C ILE A 291 1.43 6.89 18.52
N ASP A 292 2.04 6.81 19.71
CA ASP A 292 3.37 7.35 19.96
C ASP A 292 4.43 6.71 19.05
N ALA A 293 4.38 5.39 18.84
CA ALA A 293 5.26 4.67 17.94
C ALA A 293 5.06 5.13 16.46
N ALA A 294 3.81 5.27 16.02
CA ALA A 294 3.48 5.76 14.69
C ALA A 294 3.99 7.19 14.46
N GLU A 295 3.85 8.07 15.46
CA GLU A 295 4.39 9.44 15.42
C GLU A 295 5.92 9.45 15.31
N HIS A 296 6.62 8.57 16.02
CA HIS A 296 8.08 8.47 15.95
C HIS A 296 8.53 7.95 14.58
N LEU A 297 7.87 6.91 14.04
CA LEU A 297 8.16 6.38 12.70
C LEU A 297 7.97 7.46 11.63
N PHE A 298 6.83 8.17 11.65
CA PHE A 298 6.57 9.24 10.72
C PHE A 298 7.63 10.36 10.82
N ALA A 299 7.93 10.82 12.04
CA ALA A 299 8.91 11.87 12.26
C ALA A 299 10.31 11.46 11.76
N ARG A 300 10.74 10.22 12.04
CA ARG A 300 12.01 9.69 11.57
C ARG A 300 12.07 9.60 10.05
N ALA A 301 11.04 9.06 9.43
CA ALA A 301 10.97 8.90 7.99
C ALA A 301 11.00 10.25 7.25
N VAL A 302 10.30 11.25 7.77
CA VAL A 302 10.31 12.60 7.20
C VAL A 302 11.66 13.29 7.42
N GLU A 303 12.27 13.15 8.62
CA GLU A 303 13.59 13.73 8.91
C GLU A 303 14.68 13.17 8.00
N ASP A 304 14.66 11.85 7.78
CA ASP A 304 15.68 11.16 6.98
C ASP A 304 15.42 11.24 5.47
N GLY A 305 14.13 11.36 5.07
CA GLY A 305 13.72 11.18 3.67
C GLY A 305 13.32 12.45 2.93
N TRP A 306 12.64 13.41 3.59
CA TRP A 306 12.10 14.57 2.90
C TRP A 306 13.19 15.60 2.59
N ALA A 307 13.37 15.91 1.31
CA ALA A 307 14.37 16.85 0.81
C ALA A 307 15.81 16.60 1.35
N ALA A 308 16.10 15.35 1.71
CA ALA A 308 17.33 14.99 2.39
C ALA A 308 18.60 15.15 1.52
N ASP A 309 18.43 15.20 0.21
CA ASP A 309 19.50 15.42 -0.78
C ASP A 309 19.48 16.83 -1.39
N GLY A 310 18.61 17.72 -0.87
CA GLY A 310 18.52 19.12 -1.27
C GLY A 310 17.41 19.45 -2.27
N ALA A 311 16.76 18.46 -2.89
CA ALA A 311 15.57 18.62 -3.72
C ALA A 311 14.32 18.14 -2.97
N GLU A 312 13.14 18.72 -3.27
CA GLU A 312 11.86 18.27 -2.71
C GLU A 312 11.58 16.81 -3.07
N GLY A 313 10.81 16.15 -2.22
CA GLY A 313 10.41 14.75 -2.35
C GLY A 313 11.09 13.84 -1.33
N LEU A 314 10.54 12.62 -1.20
CA LEU A 314 11.10 11.60 -0.33
C LEU A 314 12.13 10.77 -1.10
N VAL A 315 13.38 10.71 -0.61
CA VAL A 315 14.37 9.78 -1.17
C VAL A 315 13.91 8.34 -0.94
N TYR A 316 14.25 7.44 -1.86
CA TYR A 316 13.79 6.05 -1.79
C TYR A 316 14.36 5.34 -0.58
N THR A 317 15.70 5.33 -0.41
CA THR A 317 16.34 4.69 0.74
C THR A 317 17.41 5.56 1.38
N THR A 318 17.69 5.27 2.66
CA THR A 318 18.79 5.85 3.43
C THR A 318 19.65 4.76 4.05
N ASP A 319 20.87 5.10 4.42
CA ASP A 319 21.66 4.25 5.30
C ASP A 319 21.15 4.31 6.76
N TRP A 320 21.77 3.52 7.62
CA TRP A 320 21.40 3.45 9.04
C TRP A 320 21.79 4.68 9.87
N GLN A 321 22.45 5.67 9.24
CA GLN A 321 22.73 6.99 9.80
C GLN A 321 21.77 8.07 9.25
N GLY A 322 20.80 7.70 8.41
CA GLY A 322 19.82 8.59 7.79
C GLY A 322 20.37 9.38 6.60
N ARG A 323 21.47 8.94 5.98
CA ARG A 323 22.00 9.58 4.78
C ARG A 323 21.38 8.94 3.53
N PRO A 324 20.94 9.74 2.54
CA PRO A 324 20.39 9.22 1.30
C PRO A 324 21.32 8.21 0.60
N VAL A 325 20.75 7.11 0.10
CA VAL A 325 21.46 6.06 -0.64
C VAL A 325 20.91 5.92 -2.04
N VAL A 326 19.59 5.76 -2.19
CA VAL A 326 18.89 5.81 -3.47
C VAL A 326 18.05 7.07 -3.50
N HIS A 327 18.41 7.97 -4.40
CA HIS A 327 17.89 9.33 -4.46
C HIS A 327 16.59 9.44 -5.26
N ASP A 328 16.13 8.38 -5.90
CA ASP A 328 14.91 8.36 -6.68
C ASP A 328 13.68 8.64 -5.81
N ARG A 329 12.63 9.14 -6.45
CA ARG A 329 11.33 9.43 -5.83
C ARG A 329 10.31 8.42 -6.33
N MET A 330 9.80 7.56 -5.46
CA MET A 330 8.78 6.58 -5.80
C MET A 330 7.39 7.14 -5.49
N HIS A 331 6.45 7.03 -6.43
CA HIS A 331 5.09 7.56 -6.26
C HIS A 331 4.37 7.03 -5.01
N TRP A 332 4.57 5.74 -4.72
CA TRP A 332 3.90 5.08 -3.61
C TRP A 332 4.31 5.66 -2.24
N THR A 333 5.55 6.16 -2.11
CA THR A 333 6.02 6.78 -0.86
C THR A 333 5.23 8.04 -0.54
N LEU A 334 4.90 8.83 -1.56
CA LEU A 334 4.11 10.07 -1.42
C LEU A 334 2.61 9.76 -1.23
N ALA A 335 2.11 8.70 -1.85
CA ALA A 335 0.75 8.22 -1.61
C ALA A 335 0.58 7.81 -0.13
N GLU A 336 1.53 7.03 0.40
CA GLU A 336 1.51 6.66 1.82
C GLU A 336 1.76 7.85 2.75
N ALA A 337 2.53 8.85 2.31
CA ALA A 337 2.71 10.08 3.08
C ALA A 337 1.40 10.89 3.23
N LEU A 338 0.58 10.96 2.17
CA LEU A 338 -0.78 11.52 2.24
C LEU A 338 -1.69 10.72 3.17
N ASN A 339 -1.69 9.38 3.03
CA ASN A 339 -2.45 8.48 3.86
C ASN A 339 -2.10 8.63 5.34
N THR A 340 -0.83 8.57 5.67
CA THR A 340 -0.35 8.59 7.04
C THR A 340 -0.55 9.94 7.71
N SER A 341 -0.25 11.05 7.00
CA SER A 341 -0.45 12.38 7.55
C SER A 341 -1.94 12.66 7.86
N SER A 342 -2.86 12.25 6.98
CA SER A 342 -4.30 12.37 7.24
C SER A 342 -4.77 11.46 8.39
N THR A 343 -4.27 10.23 8.46
CA THR A 343 -4.61 9.26 9.51
C THR A 343 -4.11 9.71 10.88
N LEU A 344 -2.86 10.19 10.98
CA LEU A 344 -2.30 10.76 12.21
C LEU A 344 -3.00 12.06 12.63
N TYR A 345 -3.40 12.92 11.68
CA TYR A 345 -4.21 14.09 11.97
C TYR A 345 -5.55 13.69 12.59
N ALA A 346 -6.24 12.72 12.01
CA ALA A 346 -7.51 12.23 12.54
C ALA A 346 -7.35 11.60 13.94
N ALA A 347 -6.25 10.88 14.19
CA ALA A 347 -5.99 10.21 15.47
C ALA A 347 -5.58 11.17 16.59
N THR A 348 -4.86 12.27 16.26
CA THR A 348 -4.19 13.11 17.27
C THR A 348 -4.69 14.55 17.31
N GLY A 349 -5.30 15.07 16.24
CA GLY A 349 -5.68 16.48 16.08
C GLY A 349 -4.49 17.45 15.93
N LYS A 350 -3.23 16.95 15.81
CA LYS A 350 -2.05 17.80 15.75
C LYS A 350 -1.92 18.45 14.35
N ALA A 351 -1.93 19.78 14.30
CA ALA A 351 -1.88 20.56 13.05
C ALA A 351 -0.67 20.24 12.16
N THR A 352 0.45 19.82 12.76
CA THR A 352 1.67 19.44 12.00
C THR A 352 1.41 18.36 10.93
N TYR A 353 0.45 17.46 11.16
CA TYR A 353 0.12 16.43 10.17
C TYR A 353 -0.72 16.99 9.02
N ALA A 354 -1.60 17.96 9.29
CA ALA A 354 -2.32 18.67 8.23
C ALA A 354 -1.36 19.54 7.38
N ASP A 355 -0.33 20.12 8.00
CA ASP A 355 0.71 20.89 7.30
C ASP A 355 1.56 19.97 6.40
N TRP A 356 1.94 18.77 6.89
CA TRP A 356 2.61 17.77 6.07
C TRP A 356 1.74 17.27 4.93
N TYR A 357 0.46 16.99 5.19
CA TYR A 357 -0.48 16.64 4.14
C TYR A 357 -0.50 17.68 3.02
N ALA A 358 -0.60 18.96 3.36
CA ALA A 358 -0.60 20.04 2.38
C ALA A 358 0.71 20.08 1.57
N THR A 359 1.84 19.87 2.23
CA THR A 359 3.17 19.80 1.59
C THR A 359 3.26 18.64 0.61
N PHE A 360 2.86 17.44 1.02
CA PHE A 360 2.88 16.25 0.16
C PHE A 360 1.87 16.37 -1.00
N CYS A 361 0.68 16.93 -0.73
CA CYS A 361 -0.34 17.15 -1.76
C CYS A 361 0.15 18.13 -2.83
N SER A 362 0.85 19.20 -2.41
CA SER A 362 1.47 20.15 -3.35
C SER A 362 2.55 19.49 -4.21
N TYR A 363 3.42 18.67 -3.60
CA TYR A 363 4.45 17.94 -4.33
C TYR A 363 3.85 16.97 -5.34
N VAL A 364 2.85 16.20 -4.92
CA VAL A 364 2.14 15.25 -5.79
C VAL A 364 1.54 15.94 -7.01
N ASP A 365 0.86 17.07 -6.80
CA ASP A 365 0.24 17.84 -7.89
C ASP A 365 1.28 18.40 -8.88
N HIS A 366 2.47 18.80 -8.39
CA HIS A 366 3.49 19.42 -9.23
C HIS A 366 4.37 18.41 -9.99
N TYR A 367 4.70 17.26 -9.36
CA TYR A 367 5.73 16.37 -9.88
C TYR A 367 5.23 14.98 -10.26
N LEU A 368 4.25 14.43 -9.53
CA LEU A 368 3.82 13.04 -9.74
C LEU A 368 2.61 12.92 -10.66
N ILE A 369 1.64 13.85 -10.59
CA ILE A 369 0.46 13.77 -11.46
C ILE A 369 0.84 14.05 -12.90
N ASP A 370 0.54 13.11 -13.80
CA ASP A 370 0.59 13.37 -15.23
C ASP A 370 -0.71 14.06 -15.67
N HIS A 371 -0.68 15.38 -15.72
CA HIS A 371 -1.83 16.19 -16.10
C HIS A 371 -2.25 16.06 -17.56
N GLN A 372 -1.48 15.37 -18.42
CA GLN A 372 -1.78 15.15 -19.84
C GLN A 372 -2.21 13.71 -20.11
N GLY A 373 -1.42 12.73 -19.64
CA GLY A 373 -1.64 11.31 -19.89
C GLY A 373 -2.52 10.64 -18.84
N GLY A 374 -2.75 11.29 -17.69
CA GLY A 374 -3.47 10.71 -16.55
C GLY A 374 -2.60 9.83 -15.67
N SER A 375 -3.15 9.46 -14.49
CA SER A 375 -2.42 8.72 -13.46
C SER A 375 -1.20 9.49 -12.92
N TRP A 376 -0.33 8.81 -12.19
CA TRP A 376 0.89 9.38 -11.61
C TRP A 376 2.12 8.73 -12.21
N TRP A 377 3.19 9.51 -12.41
CA TRP A 377 4.51 9.00 -12.74
C TRP A 377 5.01 8.15 -11.58
N HIS A 378 5.46 6.92 -11.86
CA HIS A 378 5.83 5.97 -10.82
C HIS A 378 7.20 6.23 -10.21
N GLN A 379 8.11 6.83 -11.00
CA GLN A 379 9.47 7.08 -10.56
C GLN A 379 9.99 8.41 -11.12
N LEU A 380 10.62 9.20 -10.24
CA LEU A 380 11.37 10.39 -10.62
C LEU A 380 12.82 10.23 -10.15
N ASP A 381 13.74 10.92 -10.82
CA ASP A 381 15.13 11.04 -10.38
C ASP A 381 15.31 12.05 -9.22
N ALA A 382 16.56 12.27 -8.81
CA ALA A 382 16.90 13.20 -7.74
C ALA A 382 16.51 14.65 -8.04
N ASP A 383 16.39 15.04 -9.30
CA ASP A 383 16.00 16.37 -9.77
C ASP A 383 14.51 16.47 -10.11
N ASN A 384 13.73 15.45 -9.78
CA ASN A 384 12.29 15.30 -10.05
C ASN A 384 11.93 15.19 -11.54
N HIS A 385 12.82 14.68 -12.39
CA HIS A 385 12.48 14.31 -13.76
C HIS A 385 11.97 12.87 -13.83
N VAL A 386 11.01 12.63 -14.72
CA VAL A 386 10.42 11.31 -14.93
C VAL A 386 11.47 10.33 -15.45
N ILE A 387 11.60 9.18 -14.80
CA ILE A 387 12.42 8.03 -15.20
C ILE A 387 11.62 6.74 -15.02
N GLY A 388 12.17 5.60 -15.47
CA GLY A 388 11.52 4.29 -15.35
C GLY A 388 12.55 3.16 -15.20
N THR A 389 13.60 3.41 -14.41
CA THR A 389 14.71 2.44 -14.25
C THR A 389 14.37 1.30 -13.28
N VAL A 390 13.51 1.54 -12.29
CA VAL A 390 13.03 0.56 -11.31
C VAL A 390 11.53 0.30 -11.50
N TRP A 391 10.76 1.35 -11.77
CA TRP A 391 9.30 1.30 -11.94
C TRP A 391 8.87 1.91 -13.28
N PRO A 392 9.05 1.19 -14.41
CA PRO A 392 8.63 1.70 -15.72
C PRO A 392 7.10 1.72 -15.82
N GLY A 393 6.57 2.69 -16.56
CA GLY A 393 5.13 2.81 -16.80
C GLY A 393 4.32 3.24 -15.58
N LYS A 394 3.01 2.97 -15.62
CA LYS A 394 2.04 3.38 -14.60
C LYS A 394 1.08 2.24 -14.21
N SER A 395 1.62 1.04 -14.03
CA SER A 395 0.83 -0.18 -13.80
C SER A 395 0.27 -0.29 -12.37
N ASP A 396 0.90 0.38 -11.39
CA ASP A 396 0.53 0.31 -9.98
C ASP A 396 -0.33 1.49 -9.55
N LEU A 397 -1.64 1.37 -9.67
CA LEU A 397 -2.58 2.42 -9.26
C LEU A 397 -2.91 2.37 -7.76
N TYR A 398 -2.66 1.27 -7.09
CA TYR A 398 -3.16 0.94 -5.76
C TYR A 398 -2.86 2.00 -4.69
N HIS A 399 -1.60 2.34 -4.45
CA HIS A 399 -1.23 3.32 -3.42
C HIS A 399 -1.80 4.70 -3.74
N ALA A 400 -1.61 5.16 -4.99
CA ALA A 400 -2.10 6.46 -5.43
C ALA A 400 -3.63 6.56 -5.37
N PHE A 401 -4.35 5.52 -5.78
CA PHE A 401 -5.80 5.44 -5.69
C PHE A 401 -6.27 5.48 -4.23
N GLN A 402 -5.67 4.69 -3.34
CA GLN A 402 -6.03 4.71 -1.91
C GLN A 402 -5.79 6.08 -1.27
N SER A 403 -4.73 6.80 -1.70
CA SER A 403 -4.40 8.11 -1.15
C SER A 403 -5.45 9.19 -1.44
N THR A 404 -6.30 8.97 -2.44
CA THR A 404 -7.43 9.85 -2.74
C THR A 404 -8.67 9.58 -1.88
N LEU A 405 -8.73 8.45 -1.20
CA LEU A 405 -9.89 7.97 -0.45
C LEU A 405 -9.66 7.96 1.07
N ILE A 406 -8.51 7.47 1.54
CA ILE A 406 -8.20 7.33 2.98
C ILE A 406 -8.38 8.64 3.74
N PRO A 407 -7.96 9.83 3.24
CA PRO A 407 -8.10 11.08 3.97
C PRO A 407 -9.55 11.49 4.30
N TYR A 408 -10.53 10.88 3.66
CA TYR A 408 -11.95 11.23 3.79
C TYR A 408 -12.82 10.09 4.34
N ASN A 409 -12.19 9.02 4.80
CA ASN A 409 -12.88 7.86 5.35
C ASN A 409 -12.42 7.57 6.79
N ASP A 410 -13.11 6.66 7.47
CA ASP A 410 -12.79 6.27 8.84
C ASP A 410 -11.39 5.63 8.91
N PRO A 411 -10.40 6.23 9.61
CA PRO A 411 -9.05 5.71 9.69
C PRO A 411 -8.93 4.42 10.51
N ALA A 412 -9.96 4.06 11.27
CA ALA A 412 -10.01 2.82 12.05
C ALA A 412 -10.38 1.59 11.20
N VAL A 413 -10.78 1.79 9.94
CA VAL A 413 -11.37 0.75 9.10
C VAL A 413 -10.64 0.68 7.77
N SER A 414 -10.41 -0.53 7.27
CA SER A 414 -9.83 -0.76 5.94
C SER A 414 -10.69 -0.14 4.84
N ILE A 415 -10.04 0.46 3.85
CA ILE A 415 -10.69 1.40 2.92
C ILE A 415 -11.90 0.79 2.19
N ALA A 416 -11.83 -0.46 1.73
CA ALA A 416 -12.95 -1.09 1.05
C ALA A 416 -14.19 -1.23 1.99
N THR A 417 -13.95 -1.58 3.26
CA THR A 417 -15.01 -1.67 4.27
C THR A 417 -15.56 -0.27 4.63
N ALA A 418 -14.69 0.74 4.73
CA ALA A 418 -15.11 2.12 5.00
C ALA A 418 -16.01 2.66 3.89
N ILE A 419 -15.63 2.47 2.62
CA ILE A 419 -16.45 2.87 1.46
C ILE A 419 -17.78 2.14 1.44
N LYS A 420 -17.79 0.80 1.67
CA LYS A 420 -19.04 0.03 1.73
C LYS A 420 -20.00 0.56 2.79
N LYS A 421 -19.50 0.89 3.99
CA LYS A 421 -20.31 1.47 5.07
C LYS A 421 -20.90 2.82 4.69
N THR A 422 -20.09 3.71 4.10
CA THR A 422 -20.52 5.06 3.70
C THR A 422 -21.57 5.02 2.60
N CYS A 423 -21.36 4.22 1.55
CA CYS A 423 -22.33 4.07 0.45
C CYS A 423 -23.64 3.40 0.89
N GLY A 424 -23.58 2.41 1.79
CA GLY A 424 -24.76 1.75 2.34
C GLY A 424 -25.62 2.68 3.21
N GLN A 425 -25.02 3.61 3.97
CA GLN A 425 -25.74 4.61 4.75
C GLN A 425 -26.48 5.60 3.85
N GLY A 426 -25.86 6.08 2.79
CA GLY A 426 -26.48 7.00 1.84
C GLY A 426 -27.70 6.40 1.11
N GLN A 427 -27.68 5.11 0.79
CA GLN A 427 -28.82 4.40 0.22
C GLN A 427 -29.97 4.25 1.22
N ALA A 428 -29.70 3.89 2.47
CA ALA A 428 -30.71 3.73 3.50
C ALA A 428 -31.42 5.07 3.84
N GLU A 429 -30.70 6.20 3.82
CA GLU A 429 -31.28 7.53 4.01
C GLU A 429 -32.18 7.95 2.83
N GLN A 430 -31.79 7.61 1.60
CA GLN A 430 -32.61 7.88 0.40
C GLN A 430 -33.89 7.04 0.37
N ASP A 431 -33.83 5.78 0.81
CA ASP A 431 -35.00 4.88 0.88
C ASP A 431 -35.97 5.28 2.02
N GLN A 432 -35.48 5.87 3.10
CA GLN A 432 -36.33 6.43 4.18
C GLN A 432 -36.98 7.78 3.80
N ALA A 433 -36.40 8.49 2.84
CA ALA A 433 -36.93 9.77 2.35
C ALA A 433 -37.94 9.61 1.20
N ARG A 434 -38.15 8.41 0.68
CA ARG A 434 -39.18 8.03 -0.31
C ARG A 434 -40.38 7.40 0.36
#